data_1537ec5938b53025dac2f92923d0c193
#
_entry.id   1537ec5938b53025dac2f92923d0c193
#
_cell.length_a   1.000
_cell.length_b   1.000
_cell.length_c   1.000
_cell.angle_alpha   90.00
_cell.angle_beta   90.00
_cell.angle_gamma   90.00
#
_symmetry.space_group_name_H-M   'P 1'
#
loop_
_entity.id
_entity.type
_entity.pdbx_description
1 polymer ?
#
loop_
_entity_poly.entity_id
_entity_poly.type
_entity_poly.pdbx_seq_one_letter_code
_entity_poly.pdbx_strand_id
1 'polypeptide(L)'
;MSSNSSADERHRRIFCSETDEVKKLLKEQFDAEVDLKFIISGKRRVYAYKDFDCPLRGKSRGIYFGKIEKQGLRLSIEGSFIVGRVAKKGIVELNEEQALKWLSGEDIEAKFEGFCILKWGQYFLGSGKGNGKIIKNYVPKDRRLKIYQSEC
;
A
#
# COMPACT_ATOMS: atom_id res chain seq x y z
N MET A 1 -26.16 -27.94 -16.38
CA MET A 1 -25.90 -27.36 -15.82
C MET A 1 -25.76 -27.37 -14.52
N SER A 2 -24.88 -27.38 -13.95
CA SER A 2 -24.74 -27.66 -12.68
C SER A 2 -24.81 -26.51 -11.79
N SER A 3 -25.60 -26.58 -10.81
CA SER A 3 -25.69 -25.53 -9.83
C SER A 3 -24.48 -25.52 -8.93
N ASN A 4 -23.63 -26.54 -8.97
CA ASN A 4 -22.50 -26.58 -8.09
C ASN A 4 -21.44 -25.56 -8.44
N SER A 5 -21.37 -25.11 -9.67
CA SER A 5 -20.36 -24.15 -10.03
C SER A 5 -20.76 -22.72 -9.73
N SER A 6 -22.01 -22.46 -9.38
CA SER A 6 -22.44 -21.08 -9.22
C SER A 6 -21.85 -20.39 -7.99
N ALA A 7 -21.63 -21.15 -6.91
CA ALA A 7 -21.00 -20.55 -5.72
C ALA A 7 -19.52 -20.26 -5.99
N ASP A 8 -18.82 -21.18 -6.65
CA ASP A 8 -17.44 -20.96 -6.99
C ASP A 8 -17.28 -19.83 -7.99
N GLU A 9 -18.22 -19.69 -8.92
CA GLU A 9 -18.17 -18.61 -9.87
C GLU A 9 -18.41 -17.28 -9.17
N ARG A 10 -19.29 -17.22 -8.19
CA ARG A 10 -19.50 -15.98 -7.44
C ARG A 10 -18.27 -15.59 -6.66
N HIS A 11 -17.58 -16.53 -6.02
CA HIS A 11 -16.37 -16.23 -5.31
C HIS A 11 -15.29 -15.74 -6.26
N ARG A 12 -15.17 -16.35 -7.44
CA ARG A 12 -14.20 -15.94 -8.42
C ARG A 12 -14.50 -14.54 -8.93
N ARG A 13 -15.77 -14.20 -9.17
CA ARG A 13 -16.13 -12.88 -9.64
C ARG A 13 -15.83 -11.82 -8.61
N ILE A 14 -16.15 -12.07 -7.35
CA ILE A 14 -15.88 -11.11 -6.28
C ILE A 14 -14.38 -10.91 -6.17
N PHE A 15 -13.61 -12.00 -6.15
CA PHE A 15 -12.17 -11.90 -6.03
C PHE A 15 -11.57 -11.16 -7.23
N CYS A 16 -12.00 -11.46 -8.45
CA CYS A 16 -11.51 -10.76 -9.63
C CYS A 16 -11.93 -9.30 -9.65
N SER A 17 -13.17 -9.01 -9.23
CA SER A 17 -13.66 -7.64 -9.21
C SER A 17 -12.86 -6.79 -8.20
N GLU A 18 -12.58 -7.33 -7.03
CA GLU A 18 -11.79 -6.62 -6.04
C GLU A 18 -10.35 -6.47 -6.50
N THR A 19 -9.77 -7.50 -7.11
CA THR A 19 -8.44 -7.43 -7.67
C THR A 19 -8.36 -6.35 -8.75
N ASP A 20 -9.36 -6.29 -9.62
CA ASP A 20 -9.39 -5.30 -10.69
C ASP A 20 -9.51 -3.89 -10.13
N GLU A 21 -10.31 -3.69 -9.10
CA GLU A 21 -10.46 -2.39 -8.45
C GLU A 21 -9.11 -1.90 -7.90
N VAL A 22 -8.39 -2.77 -7.22
CA VAL A 22 -7.09 -2.40 -6.64
C VAL A 22 -6.08 -2.15 -7.75
N LYS A 23 -6.05 -2.99 -8.79
CA LYS A 23 -5.12 -2.81 -9.90
C LYS A 23 -5.37 -1.51 -10.64
N LYS A 24 -6.63 -1.09 -10.77
CA LYS A 24 -6.98 0.16 -11.40
C LYS A 24 -6.44 1.33 -10.58
N LEU A 25 -6.59 1.30 -9.26
CA LEU A 25 -6.06 2.34 -8.40
C LEU A 25 -4.54 2.41 -8.47
N LEU A 26 -3.86 1.27 -8.51
CA LEU A 26 -2.42 1.24 -8.63
C LEU A 26 -1.96 1.83 -9.97
N LYS A 27 -2.69 1.57 -11.03
CA LYS A 27 -2.37 2.12 -12.33
C LYS A 27 -2.59 3.63 -12.35
N GLU A 28 -3.66 4.10 -11.77
CA GLU A 28 -3.98 5.52 -11.75
C GLU A 28 -3.04 6.30 -10.85
N GLN A 29 -2.71 5.77 -9.68
CA GLN A 29 -1.91 6.50 -8.73
C GLN A 29 -0.41 6.38 -8.93
N PHE A 30 0.07 5.21 -9.35
CA PHE A 30 1.49 4.93 -9.40
C PHE A 30 1.98 4.43 -10.76
N ASP A 31 1.08 4.26 -11.71
CA ASP A 31 1.37 3.66 -13.00
C ASP A 31 2.12 2.35 -12.78
N ALA A 32 1.63 1.53 -11.87
CA ALA A 32 2.25 0.29 -11.44
C ALA A 32 1.36 -0.90 -11.74
N GLU A 33 1.99 -2.02 -12.09
CA GLU A 33 1.29 -3.26 -12.28
C GLU A 33 1.97 -4.30 -11.40
N VAL A 34 1.18 -5.01 -10.61
CA VAL A 34 1.68 -6.06 -9.73
C VAL A 34 0.92 -7.35 -10.01
N ASP A 35 1.64 -8.48 -9.96
CA ASP A 35 1.03 -9.77 -10.26
C ASP A 35 0.59 -10.42 -8.95
N LEU A 36 -0.44 -9.86 -8.35
CA LEU A 36 -1.02 -10.35 -7.11
C LEU A 36 -2.52 -10.33 -7.22
N LYS A 37 -3.17 -11.10 -6.38
CA LYS A 37 -4.62 -11.05 -6.22
C LYS A 37 -4.93 -10.27 -4.96
N PHE A 38 -6.05 -9.57 -4.95
CA PHE A 38 -6.41 -8.72 -3.83
C PHE A 38 -7.82 -9.02 -3.33
N ILE A 39 -8.00 -8.91 -2.03
CA ILE A 39 -9.31 -9.01 -1.40
C ILE A 39 -9.52 -7.74 -0.58
N ILE A 40 -10.71 -7.17 -0.67
CA ILE A 40 -11.08 -6.00 0.12
C ILE A 40 -11.97 -6.49 1.25
N SER A 41 -11.49 -6.37 2.47
CA SER A 41 -12.25 -6.82 3.62
C SER A 41 -13.05 -5.67 4.22
N GLY A 42 -13.63 -5.87 5.37
CA GLY A 42 -14.36 -4.83 6.08
C GLY A 42 -13.52 -3.60 6.31
N LYS A 43 -14.13 -2.44 6.34
CA LYS A 43 -13.45 -1.16 6.50
C LYS A 43 -12.51 -0.86 5.33
N ARG A 44 -12.74 -1.48 4.19
CA ARG A 44 -11.99 -1.25 2.94
C ARG A 44 -10.50 -1.55 3.05
N ARG A 45 -10.13 -2.49 3.89
CA ARG A 45 -8.73 -2.92 4.00
C ARG A 45 -8.41 -3.90 2.90
N VAL A 46 -7.26 -3.74 2.27
CA VAL A 46 -6.85 -4.55 1.12
C VAL A 46 -5.77 -5.53 1.55
N TYR A 47 -5.96 -6.79 1.22
CA TYR A 47 -4.98 -7.85 1.48
C TYR A 47 -4.53 -8.45 0.15
N ALA A 48 -3.23 -8.71 0.03
CA ALA A 48 -2.64 -9.26 -1.19
C ALA A 48 -2.30 -10.72 -1.03
N TYR A 49 -2.51 -11.50 -2.08
CA TYR A 49 -2.25 -12.93 -2.09
C TYR A 49 -1.55 -13.32 -3.40
N LYS A 50 -0.74 -14.35 -3.36
CA LYS A 50 -0.19 -14.93 -4.57
C LYS A 50 -1.23 -15.85 -5.21
N ASP A 51 -1.00 -16.23 -6.46
CA ASP A 51 -2.00 -17.02 -7.20
C ASP A 51 -2.38 -18.32 -6.55
N PHE A 52 -1.44 -19.03 -5.93
CA PHE A 52 -1.80 -20.28 -5.37
C PHE A 52 -2.38 -20.18 -4.00
N ASP A 53 -2.32 -19.03 -3.33
CA ASP A 53 -2.84 -18.87 -1.98
C ASP A 53 -4.34 -18.74 -2.07
N CYS A 54 -5.07 -19.65 -1.53
CA CYS A 54 -6.52 -19.61 -1.57
C CYS A 54 -7.04 -19.16 -0.21
N PRO A 55 -7.61 -17.97 -0.12
CA PRO A 55 -8.10 -17.46 1.16
C PRO A 55 -9.23 -18.31 1.73
N LEU A 56 -9.91 -19.09 0.88
CA LEU A 56 -10.99 -19.92 1.36
C LEU A 56 -10.52 -21.09 2.20
N ARG A 57 -9.27 -21.46 2.11
CA ARG A 57 -8.74 -22.55 2.90
C ARG A 57 -8.28 -22.12 4.29
N GLY A 58 -8.28 -20.84 4.56
CA GLY A 58 -7.96 -20.32 5.87
C GLY A 58 -6.51 -20.46 6.30
N LYS A 59 -5.63 -20.92 5.43
CA LYS A 59 -4.24 -21.11 5.80
C LYS A 59 -3.38 -19.91 5.51
N SER A 60 -3.75 -19.08 4.54
CA SER A 60 -2.98 -17.91 4.21
C SER A 60 -3.78 -16.69 4.55
N ARG A 61 -3.21 -15.79 5.29
CA ARG A 61 -3.90 -14.56 5.65
C ARG A 61 -3.59 -13.45 4.66
N GLY A 62 -2.72 -13.65 3.75
CA GLY A 62 -2.30 -12.60 2.85
C GLY A 62 -1.49 -11.52 3.55
N ILE A 63 -1.04 -10.56 2.78
CA ILE A 63 -0.28 -9.44 3.31
C ILE A 63 -1.18 -8.23 3.33
N TYR A 64 -1.21 -7.51 4.44
CA TYR A 64 -1.98 -6.27 4.51
C TYR A 64 -1.31 -5.27 3.56
N PHE A 65 -2.01 -4.91 2.49
CA PHE A 65 -1.47 -4.14 1.40
C PHE A 65 -1.79 -2.64 1.54
N GLY A 66 -2.92 -2.32 2.08
CA GLY A 66 -3.32 -0.92 2.24
C GLY A 66 -4.80 -0.79 2.56
N LYS A 67 -5.30 0.42 2.44
CA LYS A 67 -6.70 0.72 2.70
C LYS A 67 -7.21 1.67 1.64
N ILE A 68 -8.40 1.39 1.11
CA ILE A 68 -9.02 2.26 0.13
C ILE A 68 -9.77 3.36 0.89
N GLU A 69 -9.41 4.60 0.60
CA GLU A 69 -10.04 5.78 1.19
C GLU A 69 -10.72 6.58 0.10
N LYS A 70 -11.41 7.65 0.46
CA LYS A 70 -12.13 8.45 -0.52
C LYS A 70 -11.25 8.94 -1.65
N GLN A 71 -10.02 9.25 -1.37
CA GLN A 71 -9.13 9.85 -2.34
C GLN A 71 -8.20 8.83 -3.00
N GLY A 72 -8.34 7.56 -2.72
CA GLY A 72 -7.57 6.52 -3.35
C GLY A 72 -7.05 5.48 -2.39
N LEU A 73 -6.05 4.74 -2.81
CA LEU A 73 -5.47 3.65 -2.05
C LEU A 73 -4.26 4.15 -1.25
N ARG A 74 -4.35 4.01 0.07
CA ARG A 74 -3.23 4.31 0.95
C ARG A 74 -2.49 3.00 1.23
N LEU A 75 -1.25 2.91 0.80
CA LEU A 75 -0.48 1.67 0.93
C LEU A 75 0.08 1.49 2.35
N SER A 76 0.19 0.24 2.78
CA SER A 76 0.91 -0.09 4.01
C SER A 76 2.41 0.00 3.71
N ILE A 77 3.24 -0.25 4.71
CA ILE A 77 4.69 -0.28 4.50
C ILE A 77 5.02 -1.42 3.53
N GLU A 78 4.42 -2.59 3.72
CA GLU A 78 4.63 -3.73 2.85
C GLU A 78 4.12 -3.45 1.44
N GLY A 79 2.97 -2.81 1.32
CA GLY A 79 2.44 -2.40 0.02
C GLY A 79 3.36 -1.43 -0.69
N SER A 80 3.97 -0.51 0.07
CA SER A 80 4.92 0.45 -0.49
C SER A 80 6.15 -0.23 -1.05
N PHE A 81 6.64 -1.29 -0.39
CA PHE A 81 7.75 -2.04 -0.92
C PHE A 81 7.40 -2.71 -2.23
N ILE A 82 6.23 -3.32 -2.31
CA ILE A 82 5.82 -4.06 -3.49
C ILE A 82 5.58 -3.12 -4.66
N VAL A 83 4.83 -2.06 -4.43
CA VAL A 83 4.46 -1.11 -5.49
C VAL A 83 5.64 -0.24 -5.88
N GLY A 84 6.44 0.19 -4.90
CA GLY A 84 7.56 1.08 -5.16
C GLY A 84 8.54 0.53 -6.17
N ARG A 85 8.73 -0.79 -6.19
CA ARG A 85 9.66 -1.40 -7.11
C ARG A 85 9.23 -1.28 -8.56
N VAL A 86 7.95 -1.16 -8.83
CA VAL A 86 7.43 -1.12 -10.19
C VAL A 86 6.71 0.18 -10.53
N ALA A 87 6.57 1.09 -9.57
CA ALA A 87 5.87 2.35 -9.79
C ALA A 87 6.66 3.27 -10.72
N LYS A 88 5.95 3.94 -11.60
CA LYS A 88 6.56 4.89 -12.51
C LYS A 88 6.24 6.32 -12.13
N LYS A 89 5.38 6.53 -11.16
CA LYS A 89 5.06 7.84 -10.62
C LYS A 89 4.58 7.71 -9.19
N GLY A 90 4.35 8.80 -8.52
CA GLY A 90 3.88 8.79 -7.14
C GLY A 90 4.96 8.49 -6.12
N ILE A 91 6.23 8.58 -6.51
CA ILE A 91 7.34 8.33 -5.59
C ILE A 91 8.01 9.66 -5.27
N VAL A 92 8.19 9.93 -3.99
CA VAL A 92 8.87 11.13 -3.53
C VAL A 92 10.20 10.73 -2.92
N GLU A 93 11.29 11.24 -3.48
CA GLU A 93 12.60 10.89 -2.97
C GLU A 93 13.03 11.81 -1.86
N LEU A 94 13.57 11.26 -0.81
CA LEU A 94 13.98 11.99 0.37
C LEU A 94 15.51 11.96 0.52
N ASN A 95 16.07 12.99 1.14
CA ASN A 95 17.46 12.95 1.54
C ASN A 95 17.56 12.27 2.91
N GLU A 96 18.76 12.11 3.44
CA GLU A 96 18.95 11.40 4.68
C GLU A 96 18.23 12.07 5.85
N GLU A 97 18.28 13.40 5.94
CA GLU A 97 17.64 14.11 7.03
C GLU A 97 16.13 13.93 6.96
N GLN A 98 15.55 14.05 5.78
CA GLN A 98 14.10 13.84 5.61
C GLN A 98 13.71 12.39 5.90
N ALA A 99 14.55 11.45 5.51
CA ALA A 99 14.28 10.04 5.76
C ALA A 99 14.23 9.75 7.26
N LEU A 100 15.16 10.32 8.03
CA LEU A 100 15.15 10.13 9.48
C LEU A 100 13.92 10.75 10.11
N LYS A 101 13.52 11.92 9.67
CA LYS A 101 12.30 12.55 10.17
C LYS A 101 11.08 11.70 9.85
N TRP A 102 11.01 11.19 8.63
CA TRP A 102 9.89 10.37 8.20
C TRP A 102 9.80 9.09 9.02
N LEU A 103 10.93 8.41 9.21
CA LEU A 103 10.94 7.16 9.98
C LEU A 103 10.62 7.39 11.45
N SER A 104 10.82 8.61 11.95
CA SER A 104 10.46 8.95 13.31
C SER A 104 8.99 9.35 13.45
N GLY A 105 8.27 9.41 12.35
CA GLY A 105 6.84 9.73 12.37
C GLY A 105 6.50 11.16 12.03
N GLU A 106 7.47 11.97 11.60
CA GLU A 106 7.19 13.36 11.29
C GLU A 106 6.74 13.52 9.85
N ASP A 107 5.96 14.57 9.60
CA ASP A 107 5.54 14.91 8.26
C ASP A 107 6.70 15.57 7.50
N ILE A 108 6.68 15.52 6.18
CA ILE A 108 7.73 16.07 5.35
C ILE A 108 7.18 17.21 4.49
N GLU A 109 7.92 18.28 4.35
CA GLU A 109 7.52 19.37 3.48
C GLU A 109 7.88 18.98 2.05
N ALA A 110 6.90 18.94 1.18
CA ALA A 110 7.10 18.64 -0.24
C ALA A 110 5.88 19.08 -1.03
N LYS A 111 6.11 19.46 -2.28
CA LYS A 111 5.02 19.88 -3.13
C LYS A 111 4.49 18.67 -3.87
N PHE A 112 3.62 17.93 -3.26
CA PHE A 112 3.03 16.76 -3.86
C PHE A 112 1.58 16.64 -3.38
N GLU A 113 0.66 16.28 -4.25
CA GLU A 113 -0.71 16.07 -3.88
C GLU A 113 -1.10 14.62 -4.08
N GLY A 114 -1.84 14.08 -3.16
CA GLY A 114 -2.35 12.70 -3.22
C GLY A 114 -1.44 11.71 -2.50
N PHE A 115 -1.76 10.44 -2.67
CA PHE A 115 -0.99 9.38 -2.01
C PHE A 115 0.34 9.18 -2.74
N CYS A 116 1.39 8.95 -1.98
CA CYS A 116 2.72 8.76 -2.53
C CYS A 116 3.50 7.74 -1.73
N ILE A 117 4.58 7.26 -2.31
CA ILE A 117 5.52 6.36 -1.64
C ILE A 117 6.79 7.16 -1.39
N LEU A 118 7.31 7.12 -0.17
CA LEU A 118 8.52 7.83 0.18
C LEU A 118 9.71 6.90 -0.03
N LYS A 119 10.74 7.40 -0.67
CA LYS A 119 11.92 6.60 -1.02
C LYS A 119 13.19 7.32 -0.62
N TRP A 120 14.13 6.61 -0.07
CA TRP A 120 15.45 7.13 0.25
C TRP A 120 16.48 6.17 -0.33
N GLY A 121 17.22 6.60 -1.33
CA GLY A 121 18.15 5.73 -2.05
C GLY A 121 17.39 4.60 -2.70
N GLN A 122 17.67 3.37 -2.29
CA GLN A 122 16.96 2.21 -2.81
C GLN A 122 15.93 1.69 -1.84
N TYR A 123 15.66 2.41 -0.74
CA TYR A 123 14.73 1.95 0.27
C TYR A 123 13.40 2.65 0.18
N PHE A 124 12.31 1.90 0.32
CA PHE A 124 10.97 2.45 0.35
C PHE A 124 10.53 2.57 1.81
N LEU A 125 10.15 3.76 2.21
CA LEU A 125 9.93 4.07 3.61
C LEU A 125 8.45 4.14 4.02
N GLY A 126 7.59 3.64 3.22
CA GLY A 126 6.16 3.68 3.49
C GLY A 126 5.45 4.67 2.60
N SER A 127 4.20 4.98 2.92
CA SER A 127 3.41 5.87 2.11
C SER A 127 2.92 7.06 2.91
N GLY A 128 2.58 8.10 2.24
CA GLY A 128 2.03 9.29 2.84
C GLY A 128 1.02 9.93 1.92
N LYS A 129 0.43 11.04 2.34
CA LYS A 129 -0.53 11.76 1.55
C LYS A 129 -0.15 13.22 1.54
N GLY A 130 0.09 13.75 0.36
CA GLY A 130 0.45 15.16 0.20
C GLY A 130 -0.76 16.03 -0.02
N ASN A 131 -0.67 17.27 0.47
CA ASN A 131 -1.72 18.25 0.24
C ASN A 131 -1.19 19.42 -0.59
N GLY A 132 -0.04 19.26 -1.22
CA GLY A 132 0.62 20.31 -1.99
C GLY A 132 1.64 21.10 -1.20
N LYS A 133 1.68 20.96 0.12
CA LYS A 133 2.63 21.65 0.98
C LYS A 133 3.39 20.68 1.86
N ILE A 134 2.71 19.73 2.47
CA ILE A 134 3.35 18.74 3.30
C ILE A 134 2.82 17.35 2.93
N ILE A 135 3.59 16.33 3.23
CA ILE A 135 3.18 14.96 3.09
C ILE A 135 2.96 14.40 4.49
N LYS A 136 1.71 14.00 4.75
CA LYS A 136 1.34 13.46 6.05
C LYS A 136 1.88 12.06 6.22
N ASN A 137 2.42 11.78 7.40
CA ASN A 137 3.04 10.51 7.71
C ASN A 137 2.01 9.50 8.20
N TYR A 138 1.97 8.32 7.56
CA TYR A 138 1.09 7.25 7.99
C TYR A 138 1.89 6.04 8.49
N VAL A 139 3.16 6.19 8.84
CA VAL A 139 3.94 5.09 9.40
C VAL A 139 3.36 4.75 10.78
N PRO A 140 2.98 3.50 11.03
CA PRO A 140 2.39 3.14 12.33
C PRO A 140 3.34 3.44 13.48
N LYS A 141 2.79 3.79 14.63
CA LYS A 141 3.61 4.20 15.78
C LYS A 141 4.59 3.13 16.20
N ASP A 142 4.21 1.87 16.14
CA ASP A 142 5.07 0.78 16.54
C ASP A 142 6.16 0.47 15.52
N ARG A 143 6.10 1.08 14.33
CA ARG A 143 7.10 0.88 13.28
C ARG A 143 8.02 2.11 13.15
N ARG A 144 7.83 3.15 13.97
CA ARG A 144 8.66 4.35 13.89
C ARG A 144 9.97 4.17 14.61
N LEU A 145 11.01 4.81 14.08
CA LEU A 145 12.29 4.78 14.75
C LEU A 145 12.21 5.65 15.98
N LYS A 146 12.82 5.19 17.06
CA LYS A 146 12.95 5.99 18.24
C LYS A 146 14.36 6.57 18.23
N ILE A 147 14.45 7.87 18.01
CA ILE A 147 15.73 8.51 18.00
C ILE A 147 15.96 9.10 19.37
N TYR A 148 16.95 8.56 20.08
CA TYR A 148 17.25 9.03 21.39
C TYR A 148 18.36 10.03 21.25
N GLN A 149 18.03 11.30 21.53
CA GLN A 149 19.03 12.29 21.38
C GLN A 149 19.99 12.31 22.51
N SER A 150 19.63 11.71 23.57
CA SER A 150 20.48 11.74 24.73
C SER A 150 21.67 10.91 24.63
N GLU A 151 21.69 10.13 23.61
CA GLU A 151 22.74 9.36 23.53
C GLU A 151 23.88 9.96 23.09
N CYS A 152 23.94 11.03 22.85
CA CYS A 152 25.12 11.61 22.44
C CYS A 152 26.15 11.63 23.37
#